data_f40bfed8239e55190766650360b64691
#
_entry.id   f40bfed8239e55190766650360b64691
#
_cell.length_a   1.000
_cell.length_b   1.000
_cell.length_c   1.000
_cell.angle_alpha   90.00
_cell.angle_beta   90.00
_cell.angle_gamma   90.00
#
_symmetry.space_group_name_H-M   'P 1'
#
loop_
_entity.id
_entity.type
_entity.pdbx_description
1 polymer ?
#
loop_
_entity_poly.entity_id
_entity_poly.type
_entity_poly.pdbx_seq_one_letter_code
_entity_poly.pdbx_strand_id
1 'polypeptide(L)'
;MSDRPQTHRRVVSYIDKSREYYAAHGYGAPYQWASYEDVPFVKWSETGVELGDATVGVVTTTFPTVFTAPKKVYAQASSPTPDAMFTKDLSWDKDATHTNDVGTFLPLDALHSLADDGVIGRVSERFYGVPTEYSQRRTHADAAEIVKWAKEDGVDAMVLVPL
;
A
#
# COMPACT_ATOMS: atom_id res chain seq x y z
N MET A 1 -22.76 23.30 -42.46
CA MET A 1 -21.94 23.16 -41.22
C MET A 1 -22.47 21.93 -40.50
N SER A 2 -21.68 20.87 -40.44
CA SER A 2 -22.08 19.62 -39.80
C SER A 2 -22.06 19.81 -38.31
N ASP A 3 -23.21 19.77 -37.70
CA ASP A 3 -23.40 19.85 -36.24
C ASP A 3 -22.91 18.51 -35.65
N ARG A 4 -21.64 18.48 -35.27
CA ARG A 4 -21.09 17.29 -34.64
C ARG A 4 -21.70 17.12 -33.25
N PRO A 5 -22.19 15.93 -32.89
CA PRO A 5 -22.79 15.70 -31.60
C PRO A 5 -21.83 16.10 -30.46
N GLN A 6 -22.29 16.90 -29.53
CA GLN A 6 -21.50 17.39 -28.40
C GLN A 6 -20.93 16.22 -27.53
N THR A 7 -21.65 15.12 -27.49
CA THR A 7 -21.23 13.91 -26.79
C THR A 7 -19.94 13.33 -27.35
N HIS A 8 -19.78 13.33 -28.68
CA HIS A 8 -18.56 12.84 -29.33
C HIS A 8 -17.34 13.71 -28.98
N ARG A 9 -17.50 15.03 -28.92
CA ARG A 9 -16.41 15.93 -28.49
C ARG A 9 -16.01 15.73 -27.04
N ARG A 10 -16.92 15.35 -26.15
CA ARG A 10 -16.61 15.08 -24.75
C ARG A 10 -15.82 13.79 -24.59
N VAL A 11 -16.18 12.75 -25.32
CA VAL A 11 -15.52 11.45 -25.26
C VAL A 11 -14.06 11.52 -25.74
N VAL A 12 -13.77 12.30 -26.79
CA VAL A 12 -12.42 12.39 -27.38
C VAL A 12 -11.64 13.63 -26.93
N SER A 13 -12.24 14.55 -26.18
CA SER A 13 -11.59 15.82 -25.80
C SER A 13 -10.31 15.60 -24.98
N TYR A 14 -10.26 14.58 -24.17
CA TYR A 14 -9.06 14.21 -23.42
C TYR A 14 -7.93 13.78 -24.37
N ILE A 15 -8.22 12.93 -25.34
CA ILE A 15 -7.24 12.44 -26.32
C ILE A 15 -6.76 13.60 -27.21
N ASP A 16 -7.68 14.46 -27.67
CA ASP A 16 -7.34 15.61 -28.49
C ASP A 16 -6.47 16.61 -27.72
N LYS A 17 -6.81 16.94 -26.49
CA LYS A 17 -5.99 17.82 -25.62
C LYS A 17 -4.62 17.24 -25.32
N SER A 18 -4.54 15.95 -25.06
CA SER A 18 -3.26 15.28 -24.84
C SER A 18 -2.40 15.33 -26.11
N ARG A 19 -3.00 15.09 -27.29
CA ARG A 19 -2.31 15.18 -28.57
C ARG A 19 -1.81 16.59 -28.86
N GLU A 20 -2.67 17.61 -28.66
CA GLU A 20 -2.32 19.01 -28.84
C GLU A 20 -1.19 19.43 -27.89
N TYR A 21 -1.26 19.00 -26.63
CA TYR A 21 -0.23 19.26 -25.66
C TYR A 21 1.12 18.67 -26.09
N TYR A 22 1.15 17.40 -26.45
CA TYR A 22 2.41 16.75 -26.88
C TYR A 22 2.91 17.23 -28.22
N ALA A 23 2.01 17.66 -29.14
CA ALA A 23 2.42 18.28 -30.39
C ALA A 23 3.10 19.63 -30.18
N ALA A 24 2.67 20.39 -29.18
CA ALA A 24 3.21 21.70 -28.85
C ALA A 24 4.49 21.64 -27.98
N HIS A 25 4.60 20.69 -27.07
CA HIS A 25 5.63 20.63 -26.05
C HIS A 25 6.59 19.43 -26.18
N GLY A 26 6.29 18.50 -27.10
CA GLY A 26 6.98 17.21 -27.18
C GLY A 26 6.61 16.27 -26.02
N TYR A 27 7.11 15.05 -26.08
CA TYR A 27 7.00 14.13 -24.97
C TYR A 27 8.03 14.51 -23.91
N GLY A 28 7.61 14.48 -22.66
CA GLY A 28 8.51 14.62 -21.52
C GLY A 28 9.50 13.45 -21.45
N ALA A 29 10.43 13.53 -20.52
CA ALA A 29 11.29 12.39 -20.23
C ALA A 29 10.43 11.17 -19.86
N PRO A 30 10.81 9.96 -20.28
CA PRO A 30 10.12 8.74 -19.88
C PRO A 30 10.01 8.66 -18.36
N TYR A 31 8.90 8.11 -17.88
CA TYR A 31 8.76 7.84 -16.46
C TYR A 31 9.89 6.91 -16.01
N GLN A 32 10.60 7.34 -14.98
CA GLN A 32 11.65 6.53 -14.38
C GLN A 32 11.09 5.87 -13.14
N TRP A 33 11.10 4.53 -13.13
CA TRP A 33 10.76 3.76 -11.95
C TRP A 33 11.77 4.01 -10.84
N ALA A 34 11.31 3.93 -9.60
CA ALA A 34 12.22 3.95 -8.47
C ALA A 34 13.22 2.79 -8.58
N SER A 35 14.51 3.08 -8.42
CA SER A 35 15.54 2.06 -8.32
C SER A 35 15.73 1.68 -6.86
N TYR A 36 15.82 0.39 -6.61
CA TYR A 36 16.09 -0.18 -5.28
C TYR A 36 17.42 -0.95 -5.28
N GLU A 37 18.25 -0.75 -6.30
CA GLU A 37 19.56 -1.43 -6.41
C GLU A 37 20.51 -1.07 -5.26
N ASP A 38 20.36 0.14 -4.73
CA ASP A 38 21.17 0.63 -3.60
C ASP A 38 20.57 0.25 -2.22
N VAL A 39 19.41 -0.41 -2.19
CA VAL A 39 18.81 -0.88 -0.94
C VAL A 39 19.51 -2.16 -0.52
N PRO A 40 20.24 -2.16 0.61
CA PRO A 40 20.99 -3.34 1.02
C PRO A 40 20.02 -4.47 1.39
N PHE A 41 20.32 -5.67 0.91
CA PHE A 41 19.72 -6.86 1.47
C PHE A 41 20.39 -7.16 2.81
N VAL A 42 19.62 -7.00 3.89
CA VAL A 42 20.09 -7.31 5.26
C VAL A 42 19.65 -8.72 5.61
N LYS A 43 20.59 -9.59 5.91
CA LYS A 43 20.26 -10.91 6.44
C LYS A 43 19.72 -10.76 7.85
N TRP A 44 18.71 -11.54 8.19
CA TRP A 44 18.12 -11.49 9.54
C TRP A 44 19.17 -11.65 10.64
N SER A 45 20.12 -12.59 10.46
CA SER A 45 21.24 -12.81 11.39
C SER A 45 22.15 -11.60 11.64
N GLU A 46 22.07 -10.58 10.78
CA GLU A 46 22.86 -9.35 10.91
C GLU A 46 22.11 -8.26 11.69
N THR A 47 20.83 -8.44 12.02
CA THR A 47 20.03 -7.48 12.79
C THR A 47 20.36 -7.49 14.26
N GLY A 48 20.92 -8.58 14.77
CA GLY A 48 21.20 -8.79 16.20
C GLY A 48 19.96 -9.11 17.03
N VAL A 49 18.80 -9.34 16.39
CA VAL A 49 17.55 -9.72 17.05
C VAL A 49 17.24 -11.18 16.73
N GLU A 50 16.99 -11.99 17.74
CA GLU A 50 16.48 -13.35 17.54
C GLU A 50 15.01 -13.28 17.10
N LEU A 51 14.60 -14.17 16.18
CA LEU A 51 13.24 -14.12 15.64
C LEU A 51 12.16 -14.29 16.73
N GLY A 52 12.43 -15.14 17.71
CA GLY A 52 11.56 -15.36 18.86
C GLY A 52 11.43 -14.15 19.80
N ASP A 53 12.28 -13.13 19.65
CA ASP A 53 12.20 -11.88 20.42
C ASP A 53 11.70 -10.71 19.58
N ALA A 54 11.54 -10.91 18.25
CA ALA A 54 11.23 -9.84 17.31
C ALA A 54 9.79 -9.36 17.42
N THR A 55 9.61 -8.05 17.32
CA THR A 55 8.31 -7.42 17.13
C THR A 55 8.03 -7.29 15.62
N VAL A 56 6.96 -7.92 15.14
CA VAL A 56 6.58 -7.93 13.74
C VAL A 56 5.39 -7.02 13.49
N GLY A 57 5.54 -6.07 12.56
CA GLY A 57 4.46 -5.19 12.09
C GLY A 57 3.93 -5.60 10.73
N VAL A 58 2.78 -5.03 10.34
CA VAL A 58 2.15 -5.25 9.03
C VAL A 58 1.83 -3.91 8.38
N VAL A 59 2.12 -3.80 7.08
CA VAL A 59 1.61 -2.72 6.22
C VAL A 59 0.72 -3.31 5.15
N THR A 60 -0.48 -2.74 4.99
CA THR A 60 -1.44 -3.13 3.96
C THR A 60 -1.86 -1.93 3.11
N THR A 61 -2.34 -2.17 1.89
CA THR A 61 -2.95 -1.13 1.03
C THR A 61 -4.46 -1.02 1.21
N THR A 62 -5.07 -1.84 2.06
CA THR A 62 -6.50 -1.79 2.37
C THR A 62 -6.82 -0.68 3.37
N PHE A 63 -8.12 -0.37 3.56
CA PHE A 63 -8.57 0.68 4.48
C PHE A 63 -9.72 0.18 5.35
N PRO A 64 -9.89 0.73 6.57
CA PRO A 64 -10.96 0.30 7.48
C PRO A 64 -12.37 0.61 6.98
N THR A 65 -12.53 1.69 6.19
CA THR A 65 -13.84 2.18 5.74
C THR A 65 -13.80 2.68 4.31
N VAL A 66 -14.97 2.88 3.71
CA VAL A 66 -15.12 3.56 2.43
C VAL A 66 -14.74 5.04 2.59
N PHE A 67 -13.86 5.53 1.72
CA PHE A 67 -13.43 6.93 1.72
C PHE A 67 -14.09 7.74 0.60
N THR A 68 -14.55 8.92 0.96
CA THR A 68 -14.98 9.98 0.01
C THR A 68 -13.95 11.09 -0.15
N ALA A 69 -12.95 11.15 0.72
CA ALA A 69 -11.84 12.11 0.73
C ALA A 69 -10.52 11.43 0.31
N PRO A 70 -9.46 12.21 -0.01
CA PRO A 70 -8.16 11.64 -0.27
C PRO A 70 -7.69 10.75 0.87
N LYS A 71 -7.30 9.52 0.54
CA LYS A 71 -6.72 8.58 1.49
C LYS A 71 -5.39 9.07 2.00
N LYS A 72 -5.11 8.76 3.26
CA LYS A 72 -3.83 9.04 3.92
C LYS A 72 -3.33 7.78 4.60
N VAL A 73 -2.06 7.73 4.91
CA VAL A 73 -1.51 6.70 5.79
C VAL A 73 -2.25 6.71 7.13
N TYR A 74 -2.40 5.55 7.71
CA TYR A 74 -3.05 5.38 9.01
C TYR A 74 -2.36 4.28 9.82
N ALA A 75 -2.58 4.30 11.11
CA ALA A 75 -2.24 3.24 12.03
C ALA A 75 -3.48 2.86 12.83
N GLN A 76 -3.68 1.57 13.08
CA GLN A 76 -4.81 1.03 13.83
C GLN A 76 -4.34 -0.12 14.71
N ALA A 77 -5.05 -0.36 15.83
CA ALA A 77 -4.77 -1.48 16.71
C ALA A 77 -4.77 -2.82 15.93
N SER A 78 -3.76 -3.66 16.17
CA SER A 78 -3.61 -4.97 15.56
C SER A 78 -4.48 -6.05 16.23
N SER A 79 -4.98 -5.77 17.43
CA SER A 79 -5.88 -6.66 18.15
C SER A 79 -7.07 -5.87 18.73
N PRO A 80 -8.32 -6.35 18.57
CA PRO A 80 -8.66 -7.52 17.74
C PRO A 80 -8.46 -7.26 16.25
N THR A 81 -8.20 -8.32 15.49
CA THR A 81 -8.15 -8.25 14.03
C THR A 81 -9.48 -7.72 13.48
N PRO A 82 -9.48 -6.76 12.55
CA PRO A 82 -10.71 -6.27 11.94
C PRO A 82 -11.47 -7.39 11.20
N ASP A 83 -12.79 -7.47 11.38
CA ASP A 83 -13.64 -8.45 10.69
C ASP A 83 -13.74 -8.18 9.19
N ALA A 84 -13.55 -6.95 8.76
CA ALA A 84 -13.63 -6.54 7.35
C ALA A 84 -12.79 -5.29 7.09
N MET A 85 -12.28 -5.20 5.85
CA MET A 85 -11.57 -4.03 5.34
C MET A 85 -12.16 -3.60 4.01
N PHE A 86 -12.03 -2.30 3.68
CA PHE A 86 -12.47 -1.78 2.40
C PHE A 86 -11.40 -2.03 1.32
N THR A 87 -11.78 -2.77 0.28
CA THR A 87 -10.89 -3.21 -0.81
C THR A 87 -11.42 -2.87 -2.20
N LYS A 88 -12.68 -2.40 -2.32
CA LYS A 88 -13.40 -2.29 -3.60
C LYS A 88 -12.77 -1.37 -4.63
N ASP A 89 -11.94 -0.44 -4.20
CA ASP A 89 -11.24 0.51 -5.08
C ASP A 89 -9.81 0.07 -5.45
N LEU A 90 -9.41 -1.10 -4.98
CA LEU A 90 -8.14 -1.72 -5.36
C LEU A 90 -8.32 -2.58 -6.62
N SER A 91 -7.21 -2.81 -7.34
CA SER A 91 -7.21 -3.54 -8.60
C SER A 91 -6.76 -4.97 -8.40
N TRP A 92 -7.71 -5.91 -8.48
CA TRP A 92 -7.43 -7.35 -8.53
C TRP A 92 -8.45 -8.02 -9.46
N ASP A 93 -8.24 -9.29 -9.80
CA ASP A 93 -9.20 -10.08 -10.56
C ASP A 93 -10.40 -10.47 -9.68
N LYS A 94 -11.47 -9.69 -9.78
CA LYS A 94 -12.69 -9.83 -8.98
C LYS A 94 -13.59 -10.97 -9.41
N ASP A 95 -13.32 -11.53 -10.59
CA ASP A 95 -14.06 -12.70 -11.10
C ASP A 95 -13.41 -14.01 -10.65
N ALA A 96 -12.08 -14.03 -10.58
CA ALA A 96 -11.31 -15.21 -10.17
C ALA A 96 -11.16 -15.33 -8.64
N THR A 97 -11.25 -14.21 -7.89
CA THR A 97 -11.00 -14.20 -6.45
C THR A 97 -11.88 -13.18 -5.72
N HIS A 98 -11.80 -13.19 -4.40
CA HIS A 98 -12.51 -12.28 -3.50
C HIS A 98 -11.64 -11.85 -2.33
N THR A 99 -12.07 -10.82 -1.62
CA THR A 99 -11.42 -10.27 -0.42
C THR A 99 -12.28 -10.42 0.83
N ASN A 100 -13.05 -11.51 0.92
CA ASN A 100 -13.92 -11.78 2.08
C ASN A 100 -13.12 -12.31 3.28
N ASP A 101 -11.96 -12.93 3.01
CA ASP A 101 -11.03 -13.38 4.05
C ASP A 101 -9.97 -12.30 4.28
N VAL A 102 -10.10 -11.59 5.40
CA VAL A 102 -9.19 -10.50 5.79
C VAL A 102 -7.77 -11.03 5.99
N GLY A 103 -7.61 -12.26 6.47
CA GLY A 103 -6.32 -12.87 6.72
C GLY A 103 -5.42 -12.97 5.48
N THR A 104 -5.99 -12.96 4.27
CA THR A 104 -5.22 -13.03 3.02
C THR A 104 -4.44 -11.76 2.69
N PHE A 105 -4.84 -10.60 3.21
CA PHE A 105 -4.19 -9.31 2.96
C PHE A 105 -3.93 -8.50 4.25
N LEU A 106 -4.32 -9.04 5.39
CA LEU A 106 -4.02 -8.51 6.72
C LEU A 106 -3.85 -9.68 7.69
N PRO A 107 -2.73 -10.42 7.64
CA PRO A 107 -2.56 -11.73 8.31
C PRO A 107 -2.25 -11.59 9.81
N LEU A 108 -3.00 -10.75 10.55
CA LEU A 108 -2.76 -10.49 11.97
C LEU A 108 -2.98 -11.73 12.83
N ASP A 109 -4.07 -12.49 12.60
CA ASP A 109 -4.36 -13.68 13.38
C ASP A 109 -3.28 -14.77 13.21
N ALA A 110 -2.76 -14.91 11.97
CA ALA A 110 -1.66 -15.82 11.72
C ALA A 110 -0.38 -15.39 12.45
N LEU A 111 -0.08 -14.09 12.48
CA LEU A 111 1.07 -13.56 13.21
C LEU A 111 0.89 -13.70 14.73
N HIS A 112 -0.32 -13.46 15.25
CA HIS A 112 -0.60 -13.70 16.68
C HIS A 112 -0.41 -15.17 17.05
N SER A 113 -0.86 -16.10 16.20
CA SER A 113 -0.62 -17.52 16.40
C SER A 113 0.88 -17.87 16.40
N LEU A 114 1.67 -17.26 15.50
CA LEU A 114 3.13 -17.46 15.50
C LEU A 114 3.80 -16.87 16.76
N ALA A 115 3.26 -15.80 17.31
CA ALA A 115 3.74 -15.25 18.58
C ALA A 115 3.39 -16.17 19.76
N ASP A 116 2.18 -16.71 19.79
CA ASP A 116 1.74 -17.67 20.81
C ASP A 116 2.55 -18.96 20.77
N ASP A 117 2.97 -19.39 19.59
CA ASP A 117 3.84 -20.55 19.38
C ASP A 117 5.33 -20.25 19.65
N GLY A 118 5.69 -19.00 19.98
CA GLY A 118 7.06 -18.58 20.24
C GLY A 118 7.96 -18.53 19.01
N VAL A 119 7.40 -18.50 17.81
CA VAL A 119 8.17 -18.38 16.55
C VAL A 119 8.64 -16.94 16.33
N ILE A 120 7.80 -15.97 16.70
CA ILE A 120 8.15 -14.54 16.76
C ILE A 120 7.91 -14.03 18.20
N GLY A 121 8.53 -12.92 18.57
CA GLY A 121 8.38 -12.37 19.92
C GLY A 121 6.97 -11.83 20.16
N ARG A 122 6.48 -10.98 19.27
CA ARG A 122 5.14 -10.43 19.34
C ARG A 122 4.72 -9.76 18.03
N VAL A 123 3.43 -9.54 17.87
CA VAL A 123 2.87 -8.64 16.86
C VAL A 123 2.92 -7.21 17.39
N SER A 124 3.23 -6.24 16.53
CA SER A 124 3.16 -4.82 16.87
C SER A 124 1.75 -4.45 17.36
N GLU A 125 1.65 -3.53 18.32
CA GLU A 125 0.36 -3.06 18.82
C GLU A 125 -0.51 -2.40 17.76
N ARG A 126 0.14 -1.86 16.72
CA ARG A 126 -0.54 -1.25 15.56
C ARG A 126 -0.11 -1.94 14.26
N PHE A 127 -1.06 -2.07 13.33
CA PHE A 127 -0.75 -2.28 11.92
C PHE A 127 -0.92 -0.95 11.17
N TYR A 128 -0.35 -0.87 9.99
CA TYR A 128 -0.28 0.36 9.22
C TYR A 128 -0.92 0.19 7.85
N GLY A 129 -1.54 1.25 7.35
CA GLY A 129 -2.10 1.27 6.03
C GLY A 129 -1.56 2.40 5.17
N VAL A 130 -1.32 2.10 3.90
CA VAL A 130 -0.80 3.04 2.92
C VAL A 130 -1.70 3.10 1.68
N PRO A 131 -2.01 4.28 1.15
CA PRO A 131 -2.73 4.41 -0.11
C PRO A 131 -1.92 3.83 -1.27
N THR A 132 -2.58 3.15 -2.21
CA THR A 132 -1.99 2.90 -3.53
C THR A 132 -1.78 4.24 -4.23
N GLU A 133 -0.53 4.55 -4.60
CA GLU A 133 -0.14 5.84 -5.13
C GLU A 133 0.95 5.69 -6.20
N TYR A 134 0.82 6.47 -7.28
CA TYR A 134 1.81 6.49 -8.36
C TYR A 134 2.84 7.62 -8.23
N SER A 135 2.62 8.58 -7.34
CA SER A 135 3.57 9.67 -7.08
C SER A 135 4.68 9.18 -6.16
N GLN A 136 5.88 8.97 -6.69
CA GLN A 136 7.06 8.57 -5.90
C GLN A 136 7.30 9.51 -4.70
N ARG A 137 7.17 10.82 -4.90
CA ARG A 137 7.32 11.80 -3.81
C ARG A 137 6.34 11.54 -2.66
N ARG A 138 5.10 11.19 -2.99
CA ARG A 138 4.07 10.89 -2.00
C ARG A 138 4.34 9.56 -1.31
N THR A 139 4.70 8.53 -2.08
CA THR A 139 5.09 7.24 -1.55
C THR A 139 6.26 7.34 -0.56
N HIS A 140 7.28 8.15 -0.87
CA HIS A 140 8.39 8.40 0.06
C HIS A 140 7.94 9.09 1.34
N ALA A 141 7.04 10.08 1.26
CA ALA A 141 6.51 10.76 2.44
C ALA A 141 5.67 9.81 3.32
N ASP A 142 4.82 9.00 2.68
CA ASP A 142 3.98 8.00 3.35
C ASP A 142 4.85 6.92 4.03
N ALA A 143 5.88 6.44 3.35
CA ALA A 143 6.84 5.49 3.91
C ALA A 143 7.60 6.06 5.12
N ALA A 144 8.02 7.32 5.06
CA ALA A 144 8.71 7.98 6.17
C ALA A 144 7.82 8.07 7.43
N GLU A 145 6.52 8.35 7.26
CA GLU A 145 5.58 8.39 8.39
C GLU A 145 5.35 6.99 8.98
N ILE A 146 5.19 5.95 8.14
CA ILE A 146 5.07 4.57 8.61
C ILE A 146 6.34 4.12 9.37
N VAL A 147 7.53 4.42 8.85
CA VAL A 147 8.79 4.09 9.53
C VAL A 147 8.90 4.78 10.88
N LYS A 148 8.44 6.03 10.99
CA LYS A 148 8.39 6.75 12.27
C LYS A 148 7.52 6.01 13.27
N TRP A 149 6.28 5.64 12.90
CA TRP A 149 5.36 4.91 13.77
C TRP A 149 5.90 3.53 14.15
N ALA A 150 6.47 2.80 13.17
CA ALA A 150 7.08 1.50 13.43
C ALA A 150 8.21 1.58 14.46
N LYS A 151 9.03 2.63 14.41
CA LYS A 151 10.09 2.87 15.42
C LYS A 151 9.51 3.21 16.80
N GLU A 152 8.43 4.00 16.84
CA GLU A 152 7.71 4.29 18.10
C GLU A 152 7.15 3.02 18.74
N ASP A 153 6.67 2.07 17.92
CA ASP A 153 6.11 0.79 18.35
C ASP A 153 7.19 -0.28 18.62
N GLY A 154 8.45 0.01 18.37
CA GLY A 154 9.56 -0.92 18.54
C GLY A 154 9.51 -2.09 17.58
N VAL A 155 9.10 -1.86 16.32
CA VAL A 155 9.02 -2.88 15.28
C VAL A 155 10.39 -3.20 14.74
N ASP A 156 10.76 -4.48 14.76
CA ASP A 156 12.04 -5.02 14.26
C ASP A 156 11.92 -5.47 12.80
N ALA A 157 10.76 -6.00 12.42
CA ALA A 157 10.48 -6.48 11.08
C ALA A 157 9.09 -6.07 10.59
N MET A 158 8.95 -5.85 9.29
CA MET A 158 7.70 -5.41 8.67
C MET A 158 7.30 -6.34 7.52
N VAL A 159 6.08 -6.87 7.58
CA VAL A 159 5.46 -7.62 6.50
C VAL A 159 4.67 -6.63 5.63
N LEU A 160 5.02 -6.55 4.35
CA LEU A 160 4.35 -5.71 3.38
C LEU A 160 3.35 -6.56 2.59
N VAL A 161 2.06 -6.26 2.70
CA VAL A 161 0.99 -7.03 2.05
C VAL A 161 0.19 -6.10 1.14
N PRO A 162 0.63 -5.93 -0.12
CA PRO A 162 -0.13 -5.17 -1.11
C PRO A 162 -1.33 -6.00 -1.61
N LEU A 163 -2.43 -5.32 -1.91
CA LEU A 163 -3.61 -5.87 -2.56
C LEU A 163 -3.89 -5.09 -3.84
#